data_d325597d5e5c2580f1d3ddc245c8af0b
#
_entry.id   d325597d5e5c2580f1d3ddc245c8af0b
#
_cell.length_a   1.000
_cell.length_b   1.000
_cell.length_c   1.000
_cell.angle_alpha   90.00
_cell.angle_beta   90.00
_cell.angle_gamma   90.00
#
_symmetry.space_group_name_H-M   'P 1'
#
loop_
_entity.id
_entity.type
_entity.pdbx_description
1 polymer ?
#
loop_
_entity_poly.entity_id
_entity_poly.type
_entity_poly.pdbx_seq_one_letter_code
_entity_poly.pdbx_strand_id
1 'polypeptide(L)'
;MFAALITGKGTVEMVEFADPTPAPKGVVVDISFCGICGTDIHAYQSGKPYHPAICGHEWAGVVSAKGAEVKSFTEGDRVIVATAPACGSCEACRAGQADRCQVAFLSMIGRDPLAPAHGGFAQRIPVAAARVVKTNTALTEQQAAMVEPTTVAFHAVRRSGIHLGDIAVVQGAGPIGLGTMQWVKAAGAGVVIVVEPNEQRRALAIELGAHYAIEPGEPADQLVKQLSHGLGADIVYECVGRPFAVQAAVDLARRGGSMCLIGLADQDAAITPGSWLIKEISVTSALAYMHEEFEMAMGMIADGRFRTEPMHSSTIGIDGLDTALSDLASGTSTQTKILVDPRL
;
A
#
# COMPACT_ATOMS: atom_id res chain seq x y z
N MET A 1 -21.95 -1.15 17.83
CA MET A 1 -21.09 -0.33 16.96
C MET A 1 -21.42 -0.55 15.49
N PHE A 2 -21.08 0.41 14.62
CA PHE A 2 -21.29 0.27 13.17
C PHE A 2 -20.01 -0.03 12.42
N ALA A 3 -20.15 -0.79 11.32
CA ALA A 3 -19.11 -1.01 10.33
C ALA A 3 -19.69 -0.89 8.91
N ALA A 4 -18.96 -0.31 7.98
CA ALA A 4 -19.32 -0.28 6.58
C ALA A 4 -18.70 -1.49 5.86
N LEU A 5 -19.53 -2.27 5.19
CA LEU A 5 -19.13 -3.46 4.45
C LEU A 5 -19.38 -3.27 2.95
N ILE A 6 -18.42 -3.65 2.12
CA ILE A 6 -18.63 -3.80 0.69
C ILE A 6 -19.31 -5.15 0.47
N THR A 7 -20.63 -5.13 0.20
CA THR A 7 -21.46 -6.34 0.14
C THR A 7 -21.78 -6.80 -1.29
N GLY A 8 -21.51 -5.93 -2.28
CA GLY A 8 -21.80 -6.23 -3.67
C GLY A 8 -21.19 -5.19 -4.62
N LYS A 9 -21.45 -5.38 -5.91
CA LYS A 9 -20.99 -4.47 -6.95
C LYS A 9 -21.64 -3.09 -6.78
N GLY A 10 -20.81 -2.08 -6.51
CA GLY A 10 -21.29 -0.71 -6.29
C GLY A 10 -22.15 -0.58 -5.03
N THR A 11 -21.91 -1.38 -4.00
CA THR A 11 -22.76 -1.40 -2.81
C THR A 11 -21.95 -1.45 -1.53
N VAL A 12 -22.16 -0.46 -0.67
CA VAL A 12 -21.68 -0.42 0.72
C VAL A 12 -22.89 -0.45 1.65
N GLU A 13 -22.88 -1.32 2.65
CA GLU A 13 -23.93 -1.41 3.66
C GLU A 13 -23.38 -1.07 5.04
N MET A 14 -24.12 -0.26 5.78
CA MET A 14 -23.86 -0.01 7.19
C MET A 14 -24.47 -1.14 8.01
N VAL A 15 -23.62 -1.90 8.70
CA VAL A 15 -24.04 -3.06 9.51
C VAL A 15 -23.77 -2.78 10.97
N GLU A 16 -24.78 -3.06 11.80
CA GLU A 16 -24.63 -2.98 13.25
C GLU A 16 -24.06 -4.29 13.80
N PHE A 17 -22.98 -4.17 14.56
CA PHE A 17 -22.35 -5.26 15.30
C PHE A 17 -22.44 -5.02 16.81
N ALA A 18 -22.47 -6.08 17.60
CA ALA A 18 -22.23 -5.97 19.03
C ALA A 18 -20.85 -5.38 19.29
N ASP A 19 -20.69 -4.64 20.38
CA ASP A 19 -19.36 -4.15 20.77
C ASP A 19 -18.40 -5.32 21.00
N PRO A 20 -17.23 -5.32 20.37
CA PRO A 20 -16.32 -6.44 20.41
C PRO A 20 -15.66 -6.61 21.78
N THR A 21 -15.45 -7.85 22.16
CA THR A 21 -14.62 -8.23 23.30
C THR A 21 -13.35 -8.90 22.82
N PRO A 22 -12.18 -8.66 23.44
CA PRO A 22 -10.93 -9.22 22.96
C PRO A 22 -10.86 -10.73 23.24
N ALA A 23 -10.41 -11.50 22.23
CA ALA A 23 -9.99 -12.89 22.46
C ALA A 23 -8.77 -12.94 23.41
N PRO A 24 -8.44 -14.07 24.06
CA PRO A 24 -7.31 -14.13 25.01
C PRO A 24 -5.99 -13.58 24.45
N LYS A 25 -5.69 -13.78 23.16
CA LYS A 25 -4.49 -13.29 22.44
C LYS A 25 -4.80 -12.09 21.52
N GLY A 26 -5.95 -11.45 21.67
CA GLY A 26 -6.41 -10.34 20.85
C GLY A 26 -6.43 -9.02 21.60
N VAL A 27 -6.59 -7.96 20.84
CA VAL A 27 -6.90 -6.61 21.31
C VAL A 27 -8.15 -6.11 20.61
N VAL A 28 -8.84 -5.16 21.22
CA VAL A 28 -9.84 -4.31 20.56
C VAL A 28 -9.19 -2.94 20.37
N VAL A 29 -9.32 -2.42 19.15
CA VAL A 29 -8.79 -1.10 18.80
C VAL A 29 -9.96 -0.19 18.42
N ASP A 30 -10.06 0.96 19.07
CA ASP A 30 -10.91 2.06 18.65
C ASP A 30 -10.21 2.76 17.49
N ILE A 31 -10.83 2.76 16.31
CA ILE A 31 -10.20 3.26 15.08
C ILE A 31 -10.25 4.78 15.07
N SER A 32 -9.09 5.41 14.87
CA SER A 32 -8.98 6.85 14.65
C SER A 32 -9.18 7.21 13.18
N PHE A 33 -8.48 6.50 12.29
CA PHE A 33 -8.57 6.67 10.84
C PHE A 33 -8.33 5.36 10.11
N CYS A 34 -9.00 5.22 8.95
CA CYS A 34 -8.77 4.12 8.01
C CYS A 34 -8.65 4.66 6.59
N GLY A 35 -7.55 4.34 5.89
CA GLY A 35 -7.34 4.73 4.50
C GLY A 35 -8.16 3.88 3.52
N ILE A 36 -8.58 4.49 2.40
CA ILE A 36 -9.15 3.77 1.27
C ILE A 36 -8.02 3.29 0.36
N CYS A 37 -7.98 1.99 0.08
CA CYS A 37 -7.02 1.33 -0.80
C CYS A 37 -7.60 1.04 -2.19
N GLY A 38 -6.72 0.87 -3.20
CA GLY A 38 -7.12 0.34 -4.51
C GLY A 38 -7.80 -1.03 -4.43
N THR A 39 -7.44 -1.84 -3.45
CA THR A 39 -8.07 -3.13 -3.16
C THR A 39 -9.55 -2.98 -2.79
N ASP A 40 -9.91 -1.94 -2.01
CA ASP A 40 -11.30 -1.65 -1.67
C ASP A 40 -12.10 -1.20 -2.90
N ILE A 41 -11.46 -0.38 -3.76
CA ILE A 41 -12.07 0.07 -5.03
C ILE A 41 -12.34 -1.13 -5.95
N HIS A 42 -11.39 -2.08 -6.07
CA HIS A 42 -11.58 -3.30 -6.87
C HIS A 42 -12.70 -4.18 -6.30
N ALA A 43 -12.78 -4.34 -4.98
CA ALA A 43 -13.87 -5.06 -4.33
C ALA A 43 -15.23 -4.42 -4.65
N TYR A 44 -15.32 -3.10 -4.55
CA TYR A 44 -16.52 -2.32 -4.87
C TYR A 44 -16.92 -2.45 -6.35
N GLN A 45 -15.97 -2.33 -7.28
CA GLN A 45 -16.23 -2.44 -8.71
C GLN A 45 -16.62 -3.85 -9.15
N SER A 46 -15.97 -4.87 -8.61
CA SER A 46 -16.19 -6.26 -9.03
C SER A 46 -17.42 -6.89 -8.39
N GLY A 47 -17.82 -6.42 -7.22
CA GLY A 47 -18.84 -7.05 -6.37
C GLY A 47 -18.41 -8.42 -5.84
N LYS A 48 -17.12 -8.74 -5.96
CA LYS A 48 -16.50 -9.91 -5.36
C LYS A 48 -15.78 -9.47 -4.10
N PRO A 49 -16.45 -9.51 -2.94
CA PRO A 49 -15.81 -9.10 -1.71
C PRO A 49 -14.63 -10.03 -1.43
N TYR A 50 -13.50 -9.44 -1.12
CA TYR A 50 -12.45 -10.14 -0.40
C TYR A 50 -13.00 -10.56 0.97
N HIS A 51 -12.21 -11.29 1.74
CA HIS A 51 -12.60 -11.56 3.13
C HIS A 51 -12.94 -10.22 3.83
N PRO A 52 -14.07 -10.10 4.57
CA PRO A 52 -14.51 -8.81 5.14
C PRO A 52 -13.44 -8.09 5.96
N ALA A 53 -12.56 -8.85 6.64
CA ALA A 53 -11.43 -8.31 7.42
C ALA A 53 -10.38 -7.55 6.60
N ILE A 54 -10.40 -7.63 5.25
CA ILE A 54 -9.45 -6.92 4.37
C ILE A 54 -9.98 -5.55 3.96
N CYS A 55 -11.31 -5.38 3.82
CA CYS A 55 -11.86 -4.09 3.45
C CYS A 55 -11.58 -3.06 4.56
N GLY A 56 -10.86 -1.98 4.19
CA GLY A 56 -10.33 -1.05 5.16
C GLY A 56 -9.18 -1.66 5.98
N HIS A 57 -8.09 -2.00 5.34
CA HIS A 57 -6.89 -2.58 5.99
C HIS A 57 -5.80 -1.56 6.31
N GLU A 58 -6.01 -0.28 6.04
CA GLU A 58 -5.06 0.80 6.29
C GLU A 58 -5.48 1.63 7.52
N TRP A 59 -5.53 1.03 8.71
CA TRP A 59 -6.07 1.72 9.88
C TRP A 59 -5.03 1.99 10.98
N ALA A 60 -5.29 3.05 11.74
CA ALA A 60 -4.65 3.38 13.00
C ALA A 60 -5.69 3.65 14.07
N GLY A 61 -5.35 3.45 15.34
CA GLY A 61 -6.26 3.67 16.44
C GLY A 61 -5.61 3.52 17.80
N VAL A 62 -6.45 3.31 18.81
CA VAL A 62 -6.05 3.18 20.21
C VAL A 62 -6.58 1.86 20.79
N VAL A 63 -5.74 1.12 21.49
CA VAL A 63 -6.17 -0.10 22.18
C VAL A 63 -7.16 0.26 23.27
N SER A 64 -8.42 -0.19 23.17
CA SER A 64 -9.48 0.05 24.13
C SER A 64 -9.73 -1.14 25.05
N ALA A 65 -9.33 -2.36 24.63
CA ALA A 65 -9.38 -3.55 25.49
C ALA A 65 -8.33 -4.57 25.03
N LYS A 66 -7.88 -5.42 25.96
CA LYS A 66 -6.93 -6.49 25.68
C LYS A 66 -7.32 -7.82 26.30
N GLY A 67 -6.99 -8.91 25.64
CA GLY A 67 -7.18 -10.27 26.14
C GLY A 67 -6.19 -10.62 27.26
N ALA A 68 -6.55 -11.60 28.07
CA ALA A 68 -5.80 -11.97 29.29
C ALA A 68 -4.34 -12.43 29.01
N GLU A 69 -4.07 -12.96 27.82
CA GLU A 69 -2.73 -13.43 27.43
C GLU A 69 -1.88 -12.33 26.78
N VAL A 70 -2.42 -11.15 26.50
CA VAL A 70 -1.71 -10.03 25.86
C VAL A 70 -0.89 -9.27 26.91
N LYS A 71 0.45 -9.29 26.75
CA LYS A 71 1.41 -8.62 27.61
C LYS A 71 2.10 -7.42 26.95
N SER A 72 2.10 -7.38 25.62
CA SER A 72 2.81 -6.37 24.81
C SER A 72 2.07 -5.04 24.68
N PHE A 73 0.77 -5.01 25.00
CA PHE A 73 -0.07 -3.83 24.88
C PHE A 73 -0.81 -3.51 26.17
N THR A 74 -1.12 -2.24 26.34
CA THR A 74 -1.98 -1.69 27.39
C THR A 74 -3.08 -0.83 26.76
N GLU A 75 -4.22 -0.70 27.44
CA GLU A 75 -5.26 0.26 27.05
C GLU A 75 -4.67 1.67 26.99
N GLY A 76 -5.02 2.41 25.94
CA GLY A 76 -4.45 3.71 25.63
C GLY A 76 -3.23 3.67 24.70
N ASP A 77 -2.63 2.50 24.44
CA ASP A 77 -1.54 2.41 23.45
C ASP A 77 -2.06 2.76 22.04
N ARG A 78 -1.38 3.71 21.38
CA ARG A 78 -1.63 4.02 19.96
C ARG A 78 -1.00 2.94 19.08
N VAL A 79 -1.78 2.41 18.15
CA VAL A 79 -1.39 1.28 17.30
C VAL A 79 -1.78 1.48 15.85
N ILE A 80 -1.08 0.78 14.97
CA ILE A 80 -1.43 0.64 13.55
C ILE A 80 -1.62 -0.84 13.22
N VAL A 81 -2.37 -1.09 12.16
CA VAL A 81 -2.48 -2.43 11.57
C VAL A 81 -1.12 -2.88 11.02
N ALA A 82 -0.84 -4.16 11.16
CA ALA A 82 0.32 -4.83 10.56
C ALA A 82 -0.05 -6.25 10.13
N THR A 83 0.86 -6.94 9.46
CA THR A 83 0.81 -8.40 9.33
C THR A 83 1.39 -9.04 10.61
N ALA A 84 0.99 -10.27 10.89
CA ALA A 84 1.66 -11.03 11.95
C ALA A 84 3.14 -11.27 11.59
N PRO A 85 4.05 -11.32 12.56
CA PRO A 85 5.44 -11.70 12.32
C PRO A 85 5.53 -13.13 11.79
N ALA A 86 6.65 -13.46 11.15
CA ALA A 86 6.91 -14.82 10.70
C ALA A 86 6.84 -15.82 11.87
N CYS A 87 6.13 -16.93 11.69
CA CYS A 87 5.80 -17.84 12.80
C CYS A 87 6.98 -18.71 13.29
N GLY A 88 8.11 -18.74 12.56
CA GLY A 88 9.29 -19.56 12.90
C GLY A 88 9.11 -21.07 12.74
N SER A 89 7.90 -21.59 12.52
CA SER A 89 7.59 -23.02 12.58
C SER A 89 7.00 -23.63 11.31
N CYS A 90 6.50 -22.86 10.36
CA CYS A 90 6.04 -23.40 9.07
C CYS A 90 7.22 -23.84 8.20
N GLU A 91 6.96 -24.56 7.13
CA GLU A 91 7.98 -25.12 6.24
C GLU A 91 8.89 -24.01 5.67
N ALA A 92 8.31 -22.91 5.18
CA ALA A 92 9.06 -21.78 4.67
C ALA A 92 10.01 -21.17 5.74
N CYS A 93 9.51 -20.96 6.97
CA CYS A 93 10.34 -20.44 8.06
C CYS A 93 11.49 -21.41 8.42
N ARG A 94 11.22 -22.71 8.48
CA ARG A 94 12.26 -23.71 8.73
C ARG A 94 13.31 -23.80 7.63
N ALA A 95 12.92 -23.45 6.39
CA ALA A 95 13.83 -23.34 5.25
C ALA A 95 14.59 -21.98 5.19
N GLY A 96 14.46 -21.12 6.21
CA GLY A 96 15.10 -19.81 6.24
C GLY A 96 14.42 -18.75 5.37
N GLN A 97 13.19 -19.01 4.89
CA GLN A 97 12.41 -18.13 4.02
C GLN A 97 11.26 -17.50 4.80
N ALA A 98 11.59 -16.71 5.82
CA ALA A 98 10.61 -16.05 6.70
C ALA A 98 9.67 -15.10 5.93
N ASP A 99 10.15 -14.48 4.85
CA ASP A 99 9.40 -13.66 3.89
C ASP A 99 8.27 -14.42 3.17
N ARG A 100 8.29 -15.77 3.20
CA ARG A 100 7.27 -16.64 2.63
C ARG A 100 6.43 -17.35 3.70
N CYS A 101 6.41 -16.83 4.91
CA CYS A 101 5.67 -17.42 6.02
C CYS A 101 4.18 -17.52 5.71
N GLN A 102 3.62 -18.72 5.72
CA GLN A 102 2.19 -18.96 5.46
C GLN A 102 1.28 -18.34 6.53
N VAL A 103 1.71 -18.32 7.79
CA VAL A 103 0.93 -17.73 8.88
C VAL A 103 0.84 -16.21 8.73
N ALA A 104 1.97 -15.56 8.40
CA ALA A 104 1.97 -14.12 8.10
C ALA A 104 1.09 -13.81 6.88
N PHE A 105 1.18 -14.61 5.81
CA PHE A 105 0.35 -14.47 4.63
C PHE A 105 -1.15 -14.61 4.93
N LEU A 106 -1.56 -15.64 5.69
CA LEU A 106 -2.96 -15.81 6.08
C LEU A 106 -3.46 -14.64 6.94
N SER A 107 -2.62 -14.14 7.84
CA SER A 107 -2.90 -12.93 8.63
C SER A 107 -3.14 -11.71 7.75
N MET A 108 -2.30 -11.51 6.75
CA MET A 108 -2.39 -10.40 5.81
C MET A 108 -3.70 -10.42 5.01
N ILE A 109 -4.13 -11.60 4.54
CA ILE A 109 -5.37 -11.75 3.78
C ILE A 109 -6.63 -11.96 4.64
N GLY A 110 -6.57 -11.63 5.93
CA GLY A 110 -7.70 -11.70 6.85
C GLY A 110 -8.23 -13.11 7.12
N ARG A 111 -7.38 -14.14 7.02
CA ARG A 111 -7.73 -15.55 7.25
C ARG A 111 -7.01 -16.18 8.44
N ASP A 112 -6.52 -15.35 9.35
CA ASP A 112 -6.00 -15.87 10.62
C ASP A 112 -7.16 -16.28 11.56
N PRO A 113 -6.89 -17.11 12.58
CA PRO A 113 -7.93 -17.63 13.47
C PRO A 113 -8.69 -16.56 14.29
N LEU A 114 -8.16 -15.36 14.38
CA LEU A 114 -8.78 -14.23 15.07
C LEU A 114 -9.18 -13.11 14.10
N ALA A 115 -9.32 -13.44 12.80
CA ALA A 115 -9.76 -12.47 11.81
C ALA A 115 -11.17 -11.97 12.14
N PRO A 116 -11.41 -10.66 12.17
CA PRO A 116 -12.71 -10.09 12.47
C PRO A 116 -13.72 -10.32 11.33
N ALA A 117 -14.99 -10.15 11.64
CA ALA A 117 -16.09 -10.23 10.68
C ALA A 117 -16.19 -9.00 9.76
N HIS A 118 -15.42 -7.95 10.01
CA HIS A 118 -15.36 -6.68 9.26
C HIS A 118 -13.93 -6.15 9.26
N GLY A 119 -13.62 -5.20 8.39
CA GLY A 119 -12.33 -4.50 8.38
C GLY A 119 -12.35 -3.20 9.19
N GLY A 120 -11.44 -2.29 8.84
CA GLY A 120 -11.23 -1.03 9.57
C GLY A 120 -12.18 0.10 9.20
N PHE A 121 -13.10 -0.08 8.25
CA PHE A 121 -14.21 0.86 8.07
C PHE A 121 -15.25 0.64 9.16
N ALA A 122 -14.84 0.83 10.41
CA ALA A 122 -15.62 0.54 11.60
C ALA A 122 -15.18 1.42 12.76
N GLN A 123 -16.04 1.60 13.75
CA GLN A 123 -15.68 2.32 14.98
C GLN A 123 -14.64 1.57 15.81
N ARG A 124 -14.73 0.24 15.85
CA ARG A 124 -13.84 -0.66 16.61
C ARG A 124 -13.52 -1.91 15.82
N ILE A 125 -12.34 -2.49 16.06
CA ILE A 125 -11.96 -3.75 15.44
C ILE A 125 -11.29 -4.68 16.45
N PRO A 126 -11.78 -5.94 16.60
CA PRO A 126 -11.09 -6.97 17.37
C PRO A 126 -10.08 -7.69 16.45
N VAL A 127 -8.82 -7.72 16.84
CA VAL A 127 -7.75 -8.37 16.05
C VAL A 127 -6.78 -9.15 16.93
N ALA A 128 -6.06 -10.10 16.34
CA ALA A 128 -4.92 -10.72 17.01
C ALA A 128 -3.88 -9.66 17.41
N ALA A 129 -3.37 -9.70 18.64
CA ALA A 129 -2.35 -8.75 19.11
C ALA A 129 -1.07 -8.78 18.25
N ALA A 130 -0.78 -9.89 17.59
CA ALA A 130 0.33 -10.02 16.65
C ALA A 130 0.14 -9.20 15.35
N ARG A 131 -1.07 -8.70 15.09
CA ARG A 131 -1.41 -7.89 13.90
C ARG A 131 -1.37 -6.39 14.16
N VAL A 132 -0.90 -5.96 15.30
CA VAL A 132 -0.76 -4.52 15.61
C VAL A 132 0.67 -4.20 16.03
N VAL A 133 1.11 -3.00 15.67
CA VAL A 133 2.40 -2.43 16.07
C VAL A 133 2.14 -1.10 16.78
N LYS A 134 2.89 -0.83 17.84
CA LYS A 134 2.81 0.46 18.53
C LYS A 134 3.25 1.57 17.59
N THR A 135 2.45 2.61 17.52
CA THR A 135 2.76 3.80 16.72
C THR A 135 3.88 4.61 17.36
N ASN A 136 4.79 5.13 16.53
CA ASN A 136 5.74 6.15 16.98
C ASN A 136 4.95 7.38 17.45
N THR A 137 5.24 7.86 18.66
CA THR A 137 4.52 8.97 19.30
C THR A 137 4.66 10.31 18.57
N ALA A 138 5.68 10.45 17.71
CA ALA A 138 5.87 11.63 16.88
C ALA A 138 4.88 11.73 15.71
N LEU A 139 4.21 10.62 15.34
CA LEU A 139 3.24 10.62 14.25
C LEU A 139 1.90 11.19 14.70
N THR A 140 1.25 11.97 13.82
CA THR A 140 -0.19 12.29 13.95
C THR A 140 -1.03 11.02 13.73
N GLU A 141 -2.32 11.07 14.05
CA GLU A 141 -3.23 9.94 13.79
C GLU A 141 -3.38 9.67 12.28
N GLN A 142 -3.43 10.74 11.47
CA GLN A 142 -3.49 10.64 10.01
C GLN A 142 -2.23 10.02 9.43
N GLN A 143 -1.05 10.47 9.88
CA GLN A 143 0.22 9.86 9.48
C GLN A 143 0.28 8.38 9.85
N ALA A 144 -0.21 8.02 11.04
CA ALA A 144 -0.26 6.64 11.50
C ALA A 144 -1.11 5.74 10.59
N ALA A 145 -2.28 6.20 10.14
CA ALA A 145 -3.13 5.46 9.19
C ALA A 145 -2.49 5.31 7.79
N MET A 146 -1.52 6.16 7.46
CA MET A 146 -0.80 6.09 6.19
C MET A 146 0.48 5.24 6.25
N VAL A 147 0.85 4.70 7.40
CA VAL A 147 2.05 3.85 7.53
C VAL A 147 1.90 2.56 6.71
N GLU A 148 0.72 1.94 6.74
CA GLU A 148 0.49 0.67 6.03
C GLU A 148 0.77 0.81 4.53
N PRO A 149 0.12 1.71 3.75
CA PRO A 149 0.37 1.81 2.32
C PRO A 149 1.79 2.29 1.98
N THR A 150 2.41 3.09 2.86
CA THR A 150 3.81 3.49 2.66
C THR A 150 4.77 2.33 2.89
N THR A 151 4.43 1.39 3.77
CA THR A 151 5.21 0.17 4.01
C THR A 151 5.13 -0.79 2.82
N VAL A 152 4.00 -0.87 2.11
CA VAL A 152 3.89 -1.61 0.84
C VAL A 152 4.93 -1.10 -0.18
N ALA A 153 4.99 0.21 -0.38
CA ALA A 153 5.96 0.83 -1.28
C ALA A 153 7.41 0.63 -0.80
N PHE A 154 7.65 0.70 0.51
CA PHE A 154 8.95 0.43 1.12
C PHE A 154 9.43 -1.00 0.82
N HIS A 155 8.57 -2.00 1.03
CA HIS A 155 8.84 -3.40 0.75
C HIS A 155 9.23 -3.60 -0.73
N ALA A 156 8.48 -3.00 -1.65
CA ALA A 156 8.75 -3.09 -3.08
C ALA A 156 10.14 -2.55 -3.44
N VAL A 157 10.52 -1.40 -2.89
CA VAL A 157 11.84 -0.80 -3.15
C VAL A 157 12.96 -1.65 -2.55
N ARG A 158 12.78 -2.21 -1.35
CA ARG A 158 13.77 -3.15 -0.76
C ARG A 158 14.00 -4.40 -1.61
N ARG A 159 12.93 -4.91 -2.26
CA ARG A 159 13.01 -6.11 -3.11
C ARG A 159 13.53 -5.84 -4.51
N SER A 160 13.50 -4.60 -4.96
CA SER A 160 13.68 -4.25 -6.37
C SER A 160 15.12 -4.36 -6.87
N GLY A 161 16.11 -4.36 -5.97
CA GLY A 161 17.52 -4.36 -6.34
C GLY A 161 18.02 -3.01 -6.87
N ILE A 162 17.36 -1.90 -6.50
CA ILE A 162 17.82 -0.56 -6.87
C ILE A 162 19.20 -0.24 -6.29
N HIS A 163 20.04 0.47 -7.04
CA HIS A 163 21.37 0.88 -6.63
C HIS A 163 21.50 2.40 -6.59
N LEU A 164 22.54 2.84 -5.85
CA LEU A 164 22.90 4.25 -5.78
C LEU A 164 23.26 4.76 -7.19
N GLY A 165 22.61 5.85 -7.58
CA GLY A 165 22.85 6.51 -8.89
C GLY A 165 21.96 6.03 -10.03
N ASP A 166 21.13 4.99 -9.83
CA ASP A 166 20.23 4.47 -10.86
C ASP A 166 19.27 5.54 -11.39
N ILE A 167 18.91 5.42 -12.67
CA ILE A 167 17.75 6.10 -13.26
C ILE A 167 16.53 5.23 -13.04
N ALA A 168 15.63 5.68 -12.18
CA ALA A 168 14.42 4.99 -11.81
C ALA A 168 13.17 5.66 -12.41
N VAL A 169 12.30 4.87 -13.02
CA VAL A 169 10.98 5.31 -13.49
C VAL A 169 9.91 4.72 -12.58
N VAL A 170 8.94 5.53 -12.17
CA VAL A 170 7.75 5.09 -11.44
C VAL A 170 6.53 5.39 -12.30
N GLN A 171 5.85 4.36 -12.74
CA GLN A 171 4.59 4.48 -13.48
C GLN A 171 3.43 4.58 -12.50
N GLY A 172 2.65 5.66 -12.64
CA GLY A 172 1.55 6.02 -11.76
C GLY A 172 1.97 6.89 -10.58
N ALA A 173 1.15 7.92 -10.29
CA ALA A 173 1.27 8.80 -9.13
C ALA A 173 0.04 8.67 -8.20
N GLY A 174 -0.48 7.46 -8.04
CA GLY A 174 -1.37 7.10 -6.95
C GLY A 174 -0.59 6.95 -5.63
N PRO A 175 -1.25 6.57 -4.52
CA PRO A 175 -0.61 6.45 -3.21
C PRO A 175 0.64 5.56 -3.23
N ILE A 176 0.56 4.41 -3.90
CA ILE A 176 1.69 3.48 -4.02
C ILE A 176 2.82 4.05 -4.87
N GLY A 177 2.50 4.68 -6.02
CA GLY A 177 3.54 5.27 -6.87
C GLY A 177 4.25 6.45 -6.21
N LEU A 178 3.53 7.35 -5.55
CA LEU A 178 4.11 8.46 -4.79
C LEU A 178 4.95 7.95 -3.59
N GLY A 179 4.49 6.90 -2.92
CA GLY A 179 5.26 6.23 -1.88
C GLY A 179 6.55 5.61 -2.44
N THR A 180 6.44 4.82 -3.52
CA THR A 180 7.58 4.20 -4.20
C THR A 180 8.61 5.24 -4.64
N MET A 181 8.16 6.35 -5.24
CA MET A 181 9.02 7.46 -5.67
C MET A 181 9.84 8.02 -4.52
N GLN A 182 9.24 8.28 -3.36
CA GLN A 182 9.95 8.81 -2.19
C GLN A 182 10.96 7.79 -1.64
N TRP A 183 10.60 6.50 -1.57
CA TRP A 183 11.52 5.44 -1.13
C TRP A 183 12.67 5.20 -2.10
N VAL A 184 12.41 5.24 -3.41
CA VAL A 184 13.43 5.15 -4.47
C VAL A 184 14.45 6.28 -4.34
N LYS A 185 13.98 7.50 -4.09
CA LYS A 185 14.83 8.64 -3.81
C LYS A 185 15.66 8.45 -2.54
N ALA A 186 15.02 7.98 -1.45
CA ALA A 186 15.71 7.69 -0.19
C ALA A 186 16.72 6.55 -0.31
N ALA A 187 16.52 5.60 -1.22
CA ALA A 187 17.45 4.53 -1.53
C ALA A 187 18.68 5.02 -2.35
N GLY A 188 18.65 6.25 -2.83
CA GLY A 188 19.80 6.88 -3.50
C GLY A 188 19.77 6.82 -5.02
N ALA A 189 18.59 6.68 -5.64
CA ALA A 189 18.46 6.85 -7.08
C ALA A 189 19.03 8.20 -7.54
N GLY A 190 19.81 8.19 -8.61
CA GLY A 190 20.39 9.40 -9.18
C GLY A 190 19.35 10.27 -9.87
N VAL A 191 18.40 9.63 -10.56
CA VAL A 191 17.27 10.29 -11.21
C VAL A 191 15.99 9.51 -10.91
N VAL A 192 14.92 10.23 -10.55
CA VAL A 192 13.58 9.66 -10.34
C VAL A 192 12.60 10.35 -11.28
N ILE A 193 11.99 9.58 -12.17
CA ILE A 193 11.01 10.04 -13.17
C ILE A 193 9.66 9.42 -12.81
N VAL A 194 8.62 10.23 -12.65
CA VAL A 194 7.25 9.76 -12.47
C VAL A 194 6.48 9.90 -13.79
N VAL A 195 5.83 8.84 -14.23
CA VAL A 195 5.01 8.80 -15.45
C VAL A 195 3.54 8.73 -15.04
N GLU A 196 2.79 9.81 -15.26
CA GLU A 196 1.41 9.97 -14.79
C GLU A 196 0.61 10.87 -15.76
N PRO A 197 -0.58 10.46 -16.23
CA PRO A 197 -1.40 11.27 -17.13
C PRO A 197 -2.03 12.50 -16.43
N ASN A 198 -2.33 12.44 -15.14
CA ASN A 198 -3.00 13.52 -14.42
C ASN A 198 -2.00 14.61 -14.01
N GLU A 199 -2.26 15.86 -14.45
CA GLU A 199 -1.38 17.00 -14.19
C GLU A 199 -1.23 17.33 -12.69
N GLN A 200 -2.32 17.26 -11.92
CA GLN A 200 -2.29 17.57 -10.49
C GLN A 200 -1.45 16.53 -9.73
N ARG A 201 -1.55 15.25 -10.10
CA ARG A 201 -0.73 14.18 -9.53
C ARG A 201 0.74 14.29 -9.95
N ARG A 202 1.03 14.76 -11.19
CA ARG A 202 2.40 15.08 -11.60
C ARG A 202 2.97 16.23 -10.76
N ALA A 203 2.20 17.29 -10.53
CA ALA A 203 2.62 18.41 -9.66
C ALA A 203 2.93 17.93 -8.23
N LEU A 204 2.08 17.07 -7.67
CA LEU A 204 2.31 16.46 -6.35
C LEU A 204 3.58 15.59 -6.32
N ALA A 205 3.86 14.83 -7.38
CA ALA A 205 5.09 14.05 -7.47
C ALA A 205 6.34 14.94 -7.45
N ILE A 206 6.31 16.09 -8.14
CA ILE A 206 7.39 17.09 -8.08
C ILE A 206 7.53 17.68 -6.68
N GLU A 207 6.42 18.07 -6.05
CA GLU A 207 6.40 18.59 -4.68
C GLU A 207 7.02 17.60 -3.68
N LEU A 208 6.74 16.32 -3.85
CA LEU A 208 7.28 15.22 -3.03
C LEU A 208 8.73 14.86 -3.38
N GLY A 209 9.27 15.47 -4.45
CA GLY A 209 10.68 15.43 -4.77
C GLY A 209 11.08 14.53 -5.93
N ALA A 210 10.17 14.16 -6.82
CA ALA A 210 10.54 13.58 -8.11
C ALA A 210 11.42 14.59 -8.89
N HIS A 211 12.42 14.10 -9.61
CA HIS A 211 13.23 14.96 -10.46
C HIS A 211 12.47 15.40 -11.71
N TYR A 212 11.62 14.50 -12.22
CA TYR A 212 10.74 14.76 -13.36
C TYR A 212 9.40 14.08 -13.15
N ALA A 213 8.34 14.70 -13.64
CA ALA A 213 7.01 14.09 -13.76
C ALA A 213 6.46 14.41 -15.15
N ILE A 214 6.11 13.38 -15.92
CA ILE A 214 5.83 13.47 -17.36
C ILE A 214 4.60 12.65 -17.73
N GLU A 215 3.98 13.00 -18.84
CA GLU A 215 2.90 12.19 -19.43
C GLU A 215 3.42 10.87 -19.99
N PRO A 216 2.59 9.80 -20.00
CA PRO A 216 2.95 8.53 -20.60
C PRO A 216 3.09 8.63 -22.12
N GLY A 217 3.74 7.65 -22.74
CA GLY A 217 3.98 7.54 -24.16
C GLY A 217 5.22 8.27 -24.63
N GLU A 218 5.18 8.86 -25.83
CA GLU A 218 6.36 9.46 -26.46
C GLU A 218 7.12 10.49 -25.58
N PRO A 219 6.46 11.37 -24.79
CA PRO A 219 7.17 12.28 -23.89
C PRO A 219 8.03 11.55 -22.86
N ALA A 220 7.50 10.47 -22.25
CA ALA A 220 8.26 9.67 -21.28
C ALA A 220 9.42 8.94 -21.94
N ASP A 221 9.20 8.35 -23.12
CA ASP A 221 10.22 7.64 -23.90
C ASP A 221 11.39 8.56 -24.25
N GLN A 222 11.10 9.78 -24.72
CA GLN A 222 12.09 10.77 -25.09
C GLN A 222 12.89 11.23 -23.88
N LEU A 223 12.22 11.53 -22.76
CA LEU A 223 12.88 11.98 -21.54
C LEU A 223 13.82 10.91 -20.98
N VAL A 224 13.34 9.66 -20.88
CA VAL A 224 14.17 8.54 -20.39
C VAL A 224 15.38 8.32 -21.28
N LYS A 225 15.22 8.33 -22.61
CA LYS A 225 16.33 8.23 -23.57
C LYS A 225 17.33 9.37 -23.43
N GLN A 226 16.84 10.61 -23.27
CA GLN A 226 17.71 11.78 -23.09
C GLN A 226 18.56 11.65 -21.82
N LEU A 227 17.95 11.31 -20.69
CA LEU A 227 18.65 11.25 -19.39
C LEU A 227 19.58 10.04 -19.28
N SER A 228 19.28 8.95 -20.00
CA SER A 228 20.07 7.71 -20.01
C SER A 228 21.06 7.61 -21.19
N HIS A 229 21.27 8.69 -21.94
CA HIS A 229 22.10 8.67 -23.17
C HIS A 229 21.67 7.59 -24.17
N GLY A 230 20.37 7.36 -24.29
CA GLY A 230 19.75 6.40 -25.22
C GLY A 230 19.62 4.98 -24.69
N LEU A 231 20.06 4.67 -23.48
CA LEU A 231 20.07 3.31 -22.94
C LEU A 231 18.70 2.86 -22.40
N GLY A 232 17.95 3.73 -21.75
CA GLY A 232 16.73 3.43 -20.99
C GLY A 232 16.98 3.47 -19.47
N ALA A 233 15.92 3.27 -18.70
CA ALA A 233 15.97 3.29 -17.23
C ALA A 233 16.62 2.03 -16.65
N ASP A 234 17.36 2.17 -15.55
CA ASP A 234 17.93 1.04 -14.82
C ASP A 234 16.85 0.18 -14.20
N ILE A 235 15.81 0.82 -13.64
CA ILE A 235 14.68 0.15 -13.04
C ILE A 235 13.37 0.90 -13.32
N VAL A 236 12.28 0.14 -13.54
CA VAL A 236 10.93 0.67 -13.70
C VAL A 236 10.00 0.02 -12.68
N TYR A 237 9.30 0.84 -11.91
CA TYR A 237 8.28 0.39 -10.95
C TYR A 237 6.89 0.54 -11.59
N GLU A 238 6.21 -0.58 -11.78
CA GLU A 238 4.83 -0.59 -12.27
C GLU A 238 3.88 -0.47 -11.07
N CYS A 239 3.27 0.72 -10.89
CA CYS A 239 2.35 1.04 -9.78
C CYS A 239 0.92 1.37 -10.28
N VAL A 240 0.63 1.16 -11.57
CA VAL A 240 -0.67 1.48 -12.20
C VAL A 240 -1.67 0.34 -12.03
N GLY A 241 -1.19 -0.91 -12.11
CA GLY A 241 -2.03 -2.10 -12.05
C GLY A 241 -2.96 -2.23 -13.26
N ARG A 242 -2.50 -1.87 -14.46
CA ARG A 242 -3.25 -2.02 -15.71
C ARG A 242 -2.46 -2.84 -16.73
N PRO A 243 -3.13 -3.69 -17.52
CA PRO A 243 -2.44 -4.59 -18.45
C PRO A 243 -1.45 -3.91 -19.39
N PHE A 244 -1.77 -2.71 -19.89
CA PHE A 244 -0.90 -1.97 -20.81
C PHE A 244 0.39 -1.47 -20.13
N ALA A 245 0.37 -1.23 -18.82
CA ALA A 245 1.50 -0.66 -18.10
C ALA A 245 2.66 -1.67 -17.97
N VAL A 246 2.36 -2.97 -17.96
CA VAL A 246 3.35 -4.04 -17.81
C VAL A 246 4.34 -4.05 -18.98
N GLN A 247 3.87 -4.01 -20.22
CA GLN A 247 4.76 -3.95 -21.38
C GLN A 247 5.46 -2.59 -21.47
N ALA A 248 4.74 -1.50 -21.21
CA ALA A 248 5.30 -0.16 -21.21
C ALA A 248 6.46 0.01 -20.19
N ALA A 249 6.40 -0.68 -19.04
CA ALA A 249 7.51 -0.70 -18.10
C ALA A 249 8.78 -1.31 -18.70
N VAL A 250 8.65 -2.43 -19.38
CA VAL A 250 9.77 -3.08 -20.06
C VAL A 250 10.30 -2.23 -21.22
N ASP A 251 9.43 -1.52 -21.94
CA ASP A 251 9.84 -0.67 -23.05
C ASP A 251 10.72 0.49 -22.59
N LEU A 252 10.44 1.06 -21.42
CA LEU A 252 11.23 2.14 -20.79
C LEU A 252 12.56 1.65 -20.19
N ALA A 253 12.64 0.38 -19.81
CA ALA A 253 13.84 -0.19 -19.19
C ALA A 253 14.97 -0.38 -20.21
N ARG A 254 16.22 -0.21 -19.76
CA ARG A 254 17.41 -0.52 -20.55
C ARG A 254 17.62 -2.02 -20.70
N ARG A 255 18.51 -2.42 -21.59
CA ARG A 255 19.03 -3.80 -21.61
C ARG A 255 19.73 -4.12 -20.28
N GLY A 256 19.48 -5.30 -19.73
CA GLY A 256 19.94 -5.72 -18.40
C GLY A 256 19.31 -4.91 -17.26
N GLY A 257 18.26 -4.14 -17.53
CA GLY A 257 17.51 -3.41 -16.52
C GLY A 257 16.49 -4.29 -15.81
N SER A 258 15.71 -3.71 -14.91
CA SER A 258 14.73 -4.43 -14.12
C SER A 258 13.36 -3.75 -14.12
N MET A 259 12.32 -4.56 -13.87
CA MET A 259 10.97 -4.10 -13.57
C MET A 259 10.54 -4.65 -12.22
N CYS A 260 9.95 -3.80 -11.37
CA CYS A 260 9.27 -4.21 -10.14
C CYS A 260 7.75 -4.04 -10.32
N LEU A 261 7.02 -5.15 -10.32
CA LEU A 261 5.56 -5.17 -10.42
C LEU A 261 4.94 -5.01 -9.04
N ILE A 262 4.18 -3.95 -8.85
CA ILE A 262 3.53 -3.58 -7.57
C ILE A 262 2.03 -3.40 -7.78
N GLY A 263 1.65 -2.85 -8.93
CA GLY A 263 0.25 -2.61 -9.28
C GLY A 263 -0.55 -3.91 -9.38
N LEU A 264 -1.70 -3.96 -8.69
CA LEU A 264 -2.61 -5.11 -8.76
C LEU A 264 -3.46 -5.01 -10.04
N ALA A 265 -3.23 -5.92 -10.98
CA ALA A 265 -4.02 -6.05 -12.20
C ALA A 265 -4.89 -7.32 -12.15
N ASP A 266 -6.18 -7.16 -12.44
CA ASP A 266 -7.16 -8.27 -12.46
C ASP A 266 -7.30 -8.92 -13.86
N GLN A 267 -6.61 -8.38 -14.85
CA GLN A 267 -6.74 -8.78 -16.27
C GLN A 267 -5.39 -9.22 -16.82
N ASP A 268 -5.45 -10.09 -17.83
CA ASP A 268 -4.27 -10.55 -18.55
C ASP A 268 -3.58 -9.39 -19.27
N ALA A 269 -2.25 -9.31 -19.16
CA ALA A 269 -1.42 -8.35 -19.86
C ALA A 269 -0.82 -8.96 -21.13
N ALA A 270 -1.00 -8.29 -22.26
CA ALA A 270 -0.29 -8.64 -23.50
C ALA A 270 1.17 -8.21 -23.38
N ILE A 271 2.09 -9.13 -23.56
CA ILE A 271 3.54 -8.88 -23.53
C ILE A 271 4.20 -9.30 -24.84
N THR A 272 5.38 -8.76 -25.13
CA THR A 272 6.22 -9.14 -26.26
C THR A 272 7.45 -9.90 -25.75
N PRO A 273 7.37 -11.24 -25.60
CA PRO A 273 8.45 -12.02 -24.98
C PRO A 273 9.81 -11.84 -25.67
N GLY A 274 9.83 -11.64 -26.99
CA GLY A 274 11.07 -11.38 -27.74
C GLY A 274 11.80 -10.11 -27.28
N SER A 275 11.07 -9.03 -26.97
CA SER A 275 11.68 -7.80 -26.46
C SER A 275 12.26 -7.99 -25.07
N TRP A 276 11.58 -8.77 -24.21
CA TRP A 276 12.07 -9.11 -22.87
C TRP A 276 13.35 -9.92 -22.93
N LEU A 277 13.39 -10.92 -23.82
CA LEU A 277 14.57 -11.76 -24.03
C LEU A 277 15.77 -10.93 -24.54
N ILE A 278 15.56 -10.08 -25.56
CA ILE A 278 16.64 -9.24 -26.14
C ILE A 278 17.17 -8.25 -25.10
N LYS A 279 16.30 -7.70 -24.27
CA LYS A 279 16.70 -6.78 -23.19
C LYS A 279 17.29 -7.49 -21.98
N GLU A 280 17.16 -8.81 -21.85
CA GLU A 280 17.58 -9.56 -20.64
C GLU A 280 16.97 -8.96 -19.36
N ILE A 281 15.65 -8.66 -19.39
CA ILE A 281 14.95 -7.99 -18.31
C ILE A 281 14.81 -8.89 -17.08
N SER A 282 15.18 -8.35 -15.92
CA SER A 282 14.85 -8.96 -14.63
C SER A 282 13.49 -8.46 -14.14
N VAL A 283 12.61 -9.39 -13.74
CA VAL A 283 11.29 -9.05 -13.20
C VAL A 283 11.21 -9.49 -11.76
N THR A 284 10.90 -8.54 -10.89
CA THR A 284 10.53 -8.80 -9.49
C THR A 284 9.08 -8.39 -9.28
N SER A 285 8.44 -8.96 -8.25
CA SER A 285 7.13 -8.51 -7.79
C SER A 285 7.16 -8.32 -6.29
N ALA A 286 6.36 -7.39 -5.79
CA ALA A 286 6.21 -7.14 -4.38
C ALA A 286 4.73 -7.12 -4.01
N LEU A 287 4.39 -7.85 -2.96
CA LEU A 287 3.05 -7.88 -2.39
C LEU A 287 3.14 -7.57 -0.91
N ALA A 288 2.38 -6.58 -0.47
CA ALA A 288 2.30 -6.19 0.94
C ALA A 288 3.68 -5.85 1.55
N TYR A 289 4.06 -6.46 2.68
CA TYR A 289 5.18 -6.04 3.52
C TYR A 289 5.56 -7.13 4.52
N MET A 290 6.69 -6.93 5.18
CA MET A 290 7.11 -7.73 6.34
C MET A 290 6.80 -6.97 7.63
N HIS A 291 6.57 -7.70 8.74
CA HIS A 291 6.24 -7.11 10.04
C HIS A 291 7.27 -6.08 10.52
N GLU A 292 8.55 -6.39 10.38
CA GLU A 292 9.65 -5.52 10.79
C GLU A 292 9.82 -4.24 9.96
N GLU A 293 9.20 -4.17 8.79
CA GLU A 293 9.31 -3.00 7.90
C GLU A 293 8.47 -1.82 8.37
N PHE A 294 7.46 -2.06 9.20
CA PHE A 294 6.63 -1.00 9.79
C PHE A 294 7.42 -0.03 10.66
N GLU A 295 8.32 -0.54 11.50
CA GLU A 295 9.15 0.31 12.35
C GLU A 295 10.09 1.20 11.53
N MET A 296 10.66 0.65 10.45
CA MET A 296 11.53 1.41 9.54
C MET A 296 10.75 2.52 8.83
N ALA A 297 9.57 2.19 8.28
CA ALA A 297 8.71 3.16 7.60
C ALA A 297 8.25 4.26 8.56
N MET A 298 7.77 3.91 9.75
CA MET A 298 7.38 4.89 10.78
C MET A 298 8.52 5.82 11.18
N GLY A 299 9.75 5.29 11.33
CA GLY A 299 10.92 6.09 11.66
C GLY A 299 11.19 7.17 10.61
N MET A 300 11.13 6.83 9.33
CA MET A 300 11.38 7.77 8.23
C MET A 300 10.23 8.77 8.01
N ILE A 301 8.99 8.42 8.35
CA ILE A 301 7.89 9.37 8.39
C ILE A 301 8.08 10.34 9.56
N ALA A 302 8.42 9.82 10.74
CA ALA A 302 8.58 10.62 11.96
C ALA A 302 9.71 11.66 11.86
N ASP A 303 10.80 11.35 11.14
CA ASP A 303 11.93 12.26 10.94
C ASP A 303 11.83 13.12 9.67
N GLY A 304 10.71 13.03 8.95
CA GLY A 304 10.41 13.87 7.78
C GLY A 304 11.11 13.45 6.48
N ARG A 305 11.84 12.34 6.46
CA ARG A 305 12.45 11.81 5.22
C ARG A 305 11.41 11.26 4.25
N PHE A 306 10.25 10.86 4.76
CA PHE A 306 9.09 10.48 3.98
C PHE A 306 7.90 11.36 4.38
N ARG A 307 7.26 11.99 3.41
CA ARG A 307 6.16 12.94 3.62
C ARG A 307 4.82 12.31 3.24
N THR A 308 3.93 12.16 4.21
CA THR A 308 2.58 11.63 3.98
C THR A 308 1.53 12.73 3.84
N GLU A 309 1.75 13.90 4.47
CA GLU A 309 0.76 14.98 4.56
C GLU A 309 0.29 15.47 3.18
N PRO A 310 1.18 15.71 2.19
CA PRO A 310 0.72 16.15 0.87
C PRO A 310 -0.06 15.08 0.10
N MET A 311 0.09 13.81 0.50
CA MET A 311 -0.65 12.69 -0.10
C MET A 311 -2.07 12.57 0.44
N HIS A 312 -2.35 13.07 1.64
CA HIS A 312 -3.66 13.06 2.27
C HIS A 312 -4.55 14.12 1.62
N SER A 313 -5.53 13.71 0.83
CA SER A 313 -6.37 14.62 0.05
C SER A 313 -7.62 15.07 0.81
N SER A 314 -8.24 14.18 1.57
CA SER A 314 -9.47 14.49 2.33
C SER A 314 -9.73 13.49 3.44
N THR A 315 -10.54 13.92 4.42
CA THR A 315 -11.13 13.06 5.46
C THR A 315 -12.65 13.06 5.30
N ILE A 316 -13.26 11.89 5.44
CA ILE A 316 -14.71 11.69 5.38
C ILE A 316 -15.21 10.92 6.60
N GLY A 317 -16.48 11.02 6.93
CA GLY A 317 -17.16 10.12 7.85
C GLY A 317 -17.38 8.74 7.22
N ILE A 318 -17.73 7.77 8.05
CA ILE A 318 -17.97 6.39 7.58
C ILE A 318 -19.18 6.30 6.63
N ASP A 319 -20.17 7.18 6.80
CA ASP A 319 -21.35 7.32 5.93
C ASP A 319 -21.02 7.84 4.53
N GLY A 320 -19.88 8.54 4.37
CA GLY A 320 -19.37 9.00 3.08
C GLY A 320 -18.65 7.93 2.25
N LEU A 321 -18.44 6.71 2.77
CA LEU A 321 -17.60 5.70 2.13
C LEU A 321 -18.14 5.25 0.76
N ASP A 322 -19.45 5.04 0.61
CA ASP A 322 -20.04 4.62 -0.67
C ASP A 322 -19.81 5.65 -1.78
N THR A 323 -20.04 6.92 -1.46
CA THR A 323 -19.79 8.03 -2.39
C THR A 323 -18.31 8.11 -2.77
N ALA A 324 -17.40 8.00 -1.80
CA ALA A 324 -15.96 8.08 -2.05
C ALA A 324 -15.48 6.91 -2.91
N LEU A 325 -15.95 5.68 -2.65
CA LEU A 325 -15.62 4.52 -3.47
C LEU A 325 -16.18 4.64 -4.90
N SER A 326 -17.41 5.15 -5.06
CA SER A 326 -18.00 5.42 -6.37
C SER A 326 -17.18 6.43 -7.18
N ASP A 327 -16.78 7.54 -6.56
CA ASP A 327 -15.97 8.58 -7.19
C ASP A 327 -14.60 8.05 -7.61
N LEU A 328 -13.93 7.31 -6.72
CA LEU A 328 -12.63 6.68 -7.03
C LEU A 328 -12.76 5.62 -8.12
N ALA A 329 -13.84 4.84 -8.11
CA ALA A 329 -14.11 3.80 -9.11
C ALA A 329 -14.41 4.36 -10.51
N SER A 330 -14.88 5.62 -10.61
CA SER A 330 -15.11 6.31 -11.90
C SER A 330 -13.81 6.56 -12.68
N GLY A 331 -12.66 6.57 -11.98
CA GLY A 331 -11.35 6.87 -12.56
C GLY A 331 -11.11 8.36 -12.85
N THR A 332 -12.06 9.24 -12.53
CA THR A 332 -11.95 10.69 -12.77
C THR A 332 -11.46 11.47 -11.52
N SER A 333 -11.45 10.82 -10.36
CA SER A 333 -11.01 11.43 -9.12
C SER A 333 -9.52 11.80 -9.15
N THR A 334 -9.22 13.04 -8.75
CA THR A 334 -7.85 13.53 -8.58
C THR A 334 -7.29 13.26 -7.19
N GLN A 335 -8.13 12.77 -6.27
CA GLN A 335 -7.71 12.48 -4.90
C GLN A 335 -6.67 11.38 -4.84
N THR A 336 -5.71 11.54 -3.94
CA THR A 336 -4.60 10.58 -3.76
C THR A 336 -4.93 9.62 -2.63
N LYS A 337 -5.08 10.11 -1.41
CA LYS A 337 -5.45 9.29 -0.24
C LYS A 337 -6.60 9.94 0.51
N ILE A 338 -7.69 9.19 0.64
CA ILE A 338 -8.83 9.54 1.48
C ILE A 338 -8.75 8.74 2.77
N LEU A 339 -8.92 9.41 3.91
CA LEU A 339 -9.03 8.78 5.22
C LEU A 339 -10.49 8.81 5.68
N VAL A 340 -10.95 7.70 6.21
CA VAL A 340 -12.26 7.57 6.87
C VAL A 340 -12.04 7.76 8.37
N ASP A 341 -12.70 8.74 8.96
CA ASP A 341 -12.80 8.92 10.42
C ASP A 341 -14.15 8.38 10.90
N PRO A 342 -14.19 7.22 11.57
CA PRO A 342 -15.46 6.62 11.99
C PRO A 342 -16.11 7.33 13.18
N ARG A 343 -15.54 8.43 13.66
CA ARG A 343 -16.07 9.26 14.76
C ARG A 343 -16.94 10.41 14.24
N LEU A 344 -16.88 10.71 12.91
CA LEU A 344 -17.67 11.75 12.23
C LEU A 344 -19.07 11.26 11.88
#